data_e9499baea55e37c21d4acaaa8fdd127e
#
_entry.id   e9499baea55e37c21d4acaaa8fdd127e
#
_cell.length_a   1.000
_cell.length_b   1.000
_cell.length_c   1.000
_cell.angle_alpha   90.00
_cell.angle_beta   90.00
_cell.angle_gamma   90.00
#
_symmetry.space_group_name_H-M   'P 1'
#
loop_
_entity.id
_entity.type
_entity.pdbx_description
1 polymer ?
#
loop_
_entity_poly.entity_id
_entity_poly.type
_entity_poly.pdbx_seq_one_letter_code
_entity_poly.pdbx_strand_id
1 'polypeptide(L)'
;MNANPETLLEVKNLVKSFGKLQVLKGVSLNVQKGDIIAIIGPSGCGKSTFIRHLNLLEKPEQGEILFKRKSILGKDVESSRIREQIGMVFQQFNLFKNLNAIENIMLAPVTLGKLSKKEAEEKAMELLERVGLSEYAKHYPSKLSGGQQQRVAIARAMAMNPEILLFDEPTSALDPEMVGEVLKIIRDLANSGMTMLIVTHEMNFARNVSNRVLFFSEGNIREEGSPKDLFENPKDERLKDFLAATKH
;
A
#
# COMPACT_ATOMS: atom_id res chain seq x y z
N MET A 1 26.02 -4.96 -17.38
CA MET A 1 25.55 -6.17 -16.66
C MET A 1 24.26 -5.78 -15.95
N ASN A 2 23.12 -6.11 -16.52
CA ASN A 2 21.83 -5.86 -15.85
C ASN A 2 21.72 -6.88 -14.71
N ALA A 3 21.96 -6.42 -13.47
CA ALA A 3 21.66 -7.22 -12.30
C ALA A 3 20.18 -7.58 -12.36
N ASN A 4 19.84 -8.86 -12.26
CA ASN A 4 18.47 -9.32 -12.18
C ASN A 4 17.83 -8.62 -10.96
N PRO A 5 16.71 -7.90 -11.10
CA PRO A 5 16.14 -7.14 -9.99
C PRO A 5 15.84 -8.07 -8.81
N GLU A 6 16.14 -7.59 -7.61
CA GLU A 6 15.95 -8.36 -6.36
C GLU A 6 14.45 -8.59 -6.09
N THR A 7 14.02 -9.86 -6.05
CA THR A 7 12.64 -10.19 -5.66
C THR A 7 12.48 -9.99 -4.16
N LEU A 8 11.65 -9.02 -3.76
CA LEU A 8 11.34 -8.74 -2.35
C LEU A 8 10.19 -9.58 -1.83
N LEU A 9 9.13 -9.75 -2.62
CA LEU A 9 7.94 -10.50 -2.21
C LEU A 9 7.52 -11.47 -3.32
N GLU A 10 7.21 -12.71 -2.96
CA GLU A 10 6.70 -13.73 -3.85
C GLU A 10 5.43 -14.33 -3.24
N VAL A 11 4.35 -14.29 -3.99
CA VAL A 11 3.04 -14.85 -3.62
C VAL A 11 2.73 -16.00 -4.55
N LYS A 12 2.34 -17.15 -3.99
CA LYS A 12 2.05 -18.38 -4.74
C LYS A 12 0.68 -18.91 -4.37
N ASN A 13 -0.21 -18.99 -5.34
CA ASN A 13 -1.52 -19.65 -5.26
C ASN A 13 -2.33 -19.26 -4.01
N LEU A 14 -2.40 -17.96 -3.70
CA LEU A 14 -3.06 -17.46 -2.49
C LEU A 14 -4.58 -17.65 -2.57
N VAL A 15 -5.15 -18.37 -1.61
CA VAL A 15 -6.59 -18.64 -1.52
C VAL A 15 -7.14 -18.09 -0.21
N LYS A 16 -8.32 -17.43 -0.31
CA LYS A 16 -9.06 -16.94 0.84
C LYS A 16 -10.56 -16.99 0.59
N SER A 17 -11.29 -17.49 1.58
CA SER A 17 -12.75 -17.49 1.59
C SER A 17 -13.29 -16.78 2.85
N PHE A 18 -14.47 -16.21 2.74
CA PHE A 18 -15.28 -15.73 3.87
C PHE A 18 -16.62 -16.47 3.84
N GLY A 19 -16.78 -17.42 4.72
CA GLY A 19 -17.90 -18.34 4.70
C GLY A 19 -17.91 -19.16 3.39
N LYS A 20 -18.99 -19.03 2.59
CA LYS A 20 -19.12 -19.72 1.30
C LYS A 20 -18.53 -18.96 0.11
N LEU A 21 -18.14 -17.69 0.31
CA LEU A 21 -17.62 -16.84 -0.76
C LEU A 21 -16.11 -16.94 -0.84
N GLN A 22 -15.59 -17.55 -1.91
CA GLN A 22 -14.17 -17.55 -2.20
C GLN A 22 -13.78 -16.21 -2.84
N VAL A 23 -13.01 -15.39 -2.09
CA VAL A 23 -12.63 -14.02 -2.47
C VAL A 23 -11.30 -14.01 -3.20
N LEU A 24 -10.33 -14.86 -2.83
CA LEU A 24 -9.08 -15.04 -3.56
C LEU A 24 -9.01 -16.49 -4.08
N LYS A 25 -8.69 -16.64 -5.37
CA LYS A 25 -8.82 -17.90 -6.10
C LYS A 25 -7.48 -18.36 -6.69
N GLY A 26 -6.43 -18.42 -5.87
CA GLY A 26 -5.12 -18.88 -6.30
C GLY A 26 -4.25 -17.76 -6.88
N VAL A 27 -4.27 -16.58 -6.27
CA VAL A 27 -3.52 -15.40 -6.74
C VAL A 27 -2.02 -15.62 -6.57
N SER A 28 -1.27 -15.35 -7.62
CA SER A 28 0.21 -15.38 -7.62
C SER A 28 0.76 -14.06 -8.12
N LEU A 29 1.86 -13.58 -7.51
CA LEU A 29 2.52 -12.31 -7.84
C LEU A 29 3.96 -12.33 -7.39
N ASN A 30 4.86 -11.75 -8.19
CA ASN A 30 6.23 -11.44 -7.80
C ASN A 30 6.41 -9.92 -7.76
N VAL A 31 7.00 -9.41 -6.67
CA VAL A 31 7.31 -8.00 -6.47
C VAL A 31 8.83 -7.83 -6.42
N GLN A 32 9.34 -7.03 -7.34
CA GLN A 32 10.75 -6.68 -7.40
C GLN A 32 11.02 -5.40 -6.61
N LYS A 33 12.24 -5.23 -6.15
CA LYS A 33 12.67 -3.96 -5.53
C LYS A 33 12.54 -2.81 -6.54
N GLY A 34 11.89 -1.73 -6.13
CA GLY A 34 11.60 -0.58 -6.99
C GLY A 34 10.34 -0.72 -7.84
N ASP A 35 9.59 -1.83 -7.69
CA ASP A 35 8.28 -1.95 -8.33
C ASP A 35 7.29 -0.94 -7.74
N ILE A 36 6.57 -0.26 -8.63
CA ILE A 36 5.44 0.59 -8.32
C ILE A 36 4.23 -0.04 -9.00
N ILE A 37 3.51 -0.89 -8.26
CA ILE A 37 2.43 -1.70 -8.79
C ILE A 37 1.08 -1.04 -8.49
N ALA A 38 0.34 -0.63 -9.51
CA ALA A 38 -1.04 -0.24 -9.36
C ALA A 38 -1.96 -1.46 -9.50
N ILE A 39 -2.88 -1.64 -8.57
CA ILE A 39 -3.89 -2.70 -8.58
C ILE A 39 -5.24 -2.04 -8.85
N ILE A 40 -5.78 -2.29 -10.04
CA ILE A 40 -7.06 -1.75 -10.52
C ILE A 40 -8.10 -2.86 -10.69
N GLY A 41 -9.38 -2.51 -10.74
CA GLY A 41 -10.47 -3.47 -10.97
C GLY A 41 -11.74 -3.10 -10.22
N PRO A 42 -12.85 -3.81 -10.47
CA PRO A 42 -14.15 -3.54 -9.87
C PRO A 42 -14.13 -3.57 -8.34
N SER A 43 -15.06 -2.84 -7.71
CA SER A 43 -15.24 -2.90 -6.25
C SER A 43 -15.66 -4.32 -5.83
N GLY A 44 -15.20 -4.75 -4.65
CA GLY A 44 -15.53 -6.07 -4.11
C GLY A 44 -14.84 -7.27 -4.76
N CYS A 45 -13.99 -7.10 -5.76
CA CYS A 45 -13.32 -8.22 -6.45
C CYS A 45 -12.16 -8.87 -5.66
N GLY A 46 -11.80 -8.34 -4.48
CA GLY A 46 -10.78 -8.93 -3.60
C GLY A 46 -9.46 -8.16 -3.48
N LYS A 47 -9.30 -6.97 -4.09
CA LYS A 47 -8.05 -6.17 -4.07
C LYS A 47 -7.57 -5.86 -2.65
N SER A 48 -8.42 -5.28 -1.81
CA SER A 48 -8.10 -4.96 -0.41
C SER A 48 -7.82 -6.21 0.41
N THR A 49 -8.55 -7.29 0.17
CA THR A 49 -8.28 -8.59 0.79
C THR A 49 -6.90 -9.08 0.40
N PHE A 50 -6.56 -9.06 -0.89
CA PHE A 50 -5.24 -9.48 -1.38
C PHE A 50 -4.11 -8.70 -0.72
N ILE A 51 -4.17 -7.36 -0.74
CA ILE A 51 -3.08 -6.53 -0.21
C ILE A 51 -2.87 -6.72 1.30
N ARG A 52 -3.95 -6.99 2.08
CA ARG A 52 -3.89 -7.23 3.52
C ARG A 52 -3.23 -8.55 3.90
N HIS A 53 -3.17 -9.53 3.00
CA HIS A 53 -2.42 -10.76 3.22
C HIS A 53 -0.91 -10.54 3.15
N LEU A 54 -0.44 -9.56 2.35
CA LEU A 54 0.97 -9.32 2.08
C LEU A 54 1.75 -8.88 3.32
N ASN A 55 1.08 -8.28 4.31
CA ASN A 55 1.67 -7.91 5.61
C ASN A 55 1.05 -8.64 6.79
N LEU A 56 0.35 -9.75 6.55
CA LEU A 56 -0.26 -10.60 7.57
C LEU A 56 -1.31 -9.92 8.45
N LEU A 57 -1.99 -8.88 7.95
CA LEU A 57 -3.23 -8.39 8.58
C LEU A 57 -4.34 -9.43 8.48
N GLU A 58 -4.34 -10.18 7.40
CA GLU A 58 -5.18 -11.37 7.21
C GLU A 58 -4.29 -12.56 6.87
N LYS A 59 -4.67 -13.76 7.31
CA LYS A 59 -3.95 -15.00 6.98
C LYS A 59 -4.68 -15.74 5.88
N PRO A 60 -3.99 -16.21 4.84
CA PRO A 60 -4.60 -17.02 3.78
C PRO A 60 -4.98 -18.40 4.30
N GLU A 61 -5.88 -19.08 3.58
CA GLU A 61 -6.24 -20.48 3.84
C GLU A 61 -5.28 -21.43 3.13
N GLN A 62 -4.82 -21.03 1.94
CA GLN A 62 -3.88 -21.82 1.14
C GLN A 62 -2.91 -20.86 0.40
N GLY A 63 -1.81 -21.42 -0.05
CA GLY A 63 -0.78 -20.69 -0.77
C GLY A 63 0.43 -20.37 0.10
N GLU A 64 1.36 -19.65 -0.48
CA GLU A 64 2.61 -19.27 0.17
C GLU A 64 2.90 -17.79 -0.09
N ILE A 65 3.48 -17.13 0.93
CA ILE A 65 4.02 -15.78 0.80
C ILE A 65 5.45 -15.81 1.31
N LEU A 66 6.38 -15.45 0.43
CA LEU A 66 7.80 -15.36 0.73
C LEU A 66 8.22 -13.89 0.72
N PHE A 67 8.82 -13.43 1.79
CA PHE A 67 9.50 -12.13 1.84
C PHE A 67 11.01 -12.37 1.91
N LYS A 68 11.76 -11.81 0.95
CA LYS A 68 13.20 -12.08 0.80
C LYS A 68 13.53 -13.57 0.83
N ARG A 69 12.78 -14.35 0.06
CA ARG A 69 12.90 -15.82 -0.07
C ARG A 69 12.60 -16.62 1.21
N LYS A 70 12.08 -15.99 2.27
CA LYS A 70 11.69 -16.65 3.51
C LYS A 70 10.18 -16.64 3.64
N SER A 71 9.58 -17.80 3.93
CA SER A 71 8.13 -17.88 4.17
C SER A 71 7.74 -17.03 5.38
N ILE A 72 6.69 -16.22 5.22
CA ILE A 72 6.13 -15.40 6.29
C ILE A 72 4.89 -16.01 6.94
N LEU A 73 4.44 -17.18 6.47
CA LEU A 73 3.25 -17.88 6.97
C LEU A 73 3.57 -18.93 8.06
N GLY A 74 4.84 -19.10 8.43
CA GLY A 74 5.28 -20.06 9.45
C GLY A 74 4.68 -19.79 10.83
N LYS A 75 4.54 -20.84 11.65
CA LYS A 75 4.03 -20.72 13.03
C LYS A 75 4.92 -19.84 13.92
N ASP A 76 6.22 -19.85 13.65
CA ASP A 76 7.24 -19.12 14.42
C ASP A 76 7.48 -17.70 13.88
N VAL A 77 6.71 -17.28 12.84
CA VAL A 77 6.85 -15.94 12.28
C VAL A 77 6.07 -14.93 13.10
N GLU A 78 6.79 -13.98 13.66
CA GLU A 78 6.23 -12.85 14.39
C GLU A 78 5.68 -11.80 13.40
N SER A 79 4.35 -11.70 13.30
CA SER A 79 3.69 -10.81 12.33
C SER A 79 4.07 -9.33 12.52
N SER A 80 4.45 -8.91 13.73
CA SER A 80 4.95 -7.56 14.03
C SER A 80 6.21 -7.25 13.22
N ARG A 81 7.17 -8.18 13.15
CA ARG A 81 8.40 -8.01 12.37
C ARG A 81 8.16 -7.89 10.88
N ILE A 82 7.15 -8.59 10.36
CA ILE A 82 6.76 -8.46 8.95
C ILE A 82 6.17 -7.07 8.70
N ARG A 83 5.31 -6.58 9.62
CA ARG A 83 4.69 -5.25 9.50
C ARG A 83 5.68 -4.08 9.68
N GLU A 84 6.82 -4.32 10.32
CA GLU A 84 7.93 -3.35 10.32
C GLU A 84 8.54 -3.18 8.93
N GLN A 85 8.62 -4.27 8.15
CA GLN A 85 9.24 -4.30 6.83
C GLN A 85 8.26 -3.99 5.70
N ILE A 86 6.98 -4.31 5.90
CA ILE A 86 5.90 -4.12 4.94
C ILE A 86 4.84 -3.22 5.59
N GLY A 87 5.01 -1.91 5.41
CA GLY A 87 4.09 -0.90 5.95
C GLY A 87 2.77 -0.86 5.18
N MET A 88 1.72 -0.34 5.82
CA MET A 88 0.41 -0.19 5.18
C MET A 88 -0.25 1.13 5.51
N VAL A 89 -0.81 1.74 4.48
CA VAL A 89 -1.66 2.93 4.53
C VAL A 89 -3.08 2.50 4.12
N PHE A 90 -4.05 2.81 4.97
CA PHE A 90 -5.44 2.38 4.81
C PHE A 90 -6.30 3.46 4.16
N GLN A 91 -7.44 3.06 3.63
CA GLN A 91 -8.49 3.94 3.15
C GLN A 91 -9.00 4.87 4.26
N GLN A 92 -9.29 4.31 5.44
CA GLN A 92 -9.52 5.07 6.66
C GLN A 92 -8.17 5.32 7.32
N PHE A 93 -7.89 6.54 7.69
CA PHE A 93 -6.57 6.99 8.17
C PHE A 93 -6.04 6.21 9.37
N ASN A 94 -6.95 5.67 10.20
CA ASN A 94 -6.66 4.84 11.37
C ASN A 94 -5.64 5.47 12.33
N LEU A 95 -5.69 6.81 12.49
CA LEU A 95 -4.87 7.51 13.46
C LEU A 95 -5.40 7.27 14.89
N PHE A 96 -4.49 7.17 15.83
CA PHE A 96 -4.83 7.12 17.25
C PHE A 96 -5.37 8.49 17.68
N LYS A 97 -6.66 8.54 18.01
CA LYS A 97 -7.39 9.78 18.31
C LYS A 97 -6.91 10.52 19.56
N ASN A 98 -6.31 9.78 20.49
CA ASN A 98 -5.74 10.27 21.75
C ASN A 98 -4.28 10.71 21.62
N LEU A 99 -3.68 10.60 20.45
CA LEU A 99 -2.32 11.02 20.13
C LEU A 99 -2.36 12.13 19.07
N ASN A 100 -1.48 13.14 19.21
CA ASN A 100 -1.30 14.14 18.17
C ASN A 100 -0.53 13.59 16.97
N ALA A 101 -0.30 14.41 15.91
CA ALA A 101 0.31 13.95 14.67
C ALA A 101 1.70 13.37 14.86
N ILE A 102 2.58 14.06 15.60
CA ILE A 102 3.95 13.58 15.83
C ILE A 102 3.97 12.31 16.71
N GLU A 103 3.12 12.25 17.73
CA GLU A 103 3.00 11.07 18.60
C GLU A 103 2.48 9.84 17.84
N ASN A 104 1.56 10.02 16.89
CA ASN A 104 1.12 8.95 15.99
C ASN A 104 2.28 8.35 15.18
N ILE A 105 3.22 9.19 14.72
CA ILE A 105 4.38 8.76 13.93
C ILE A 105 5.43 8.09 14.83
N MET A 106 5.67 8.62 16.02
CA MET A 106 6.68 8.14 16.97
C MET A 106 6.30 6.80 17.61
N LEU A 107 5.01 6.48 17.71
CA LEU A 107 4.50 5.40 18.54
C LEU A 107 5.20 4.06 18.27
N ALA A 108 5.21 3.60 17.02
CA ALA A 108 5.77 2.29 16.68
C ALA A 108 7.29 2.23 16.88
N PRO A 109 8.11 3.18 16.38
CA PRO A 109 9.56 3.17 16.58
C PRO A 109 9.97 3.14 18.07
N VAL A 110 9.26 3.89 18.93
CA VAL A 110 9.54 3.94 20.36
C VAL A 110 9.07 2.66 21.06
N THR A 111 7.83 2.22 20.81
CA THR A 111 7.25 1.05 21.49
C THR A 111 8.01 -0.23 21.16
N LEU A 112 8.52 -0.35 19.93
CA LEU A 112 9.32 -1.49 19.49
C LEU A 112 10.82 -1.37 19.82
N GLY A 113 11.22 -0.31 20.53
CA GLY A 113 12.61 -0.10 20.95
C GLY A 113 13.59 0.12 19.81
N LYS A 114 13.12 0.59 18.65
CA LYS A 114 13.97 0.86 17.47
C LYS A 114 14.69 2.20 17.59
N LEU A 115 14.01 3.18 18.16
CA LEU A 115 14.53 4.53 18.38
C LEU A 115 14.26 4.96 19.82
N SER A 116 15.15 5.75 20.39
CA SER A 116 14.89 6.50 21.59
C SER A 116 13.79 7.55 21.33
N LYS A 117 13.16 8.06 22.37
CA LYS A 117 12.11 9.08 22.23
C LYS A 117 12.61 10.31 21.45
N LYS A 118 13.85 10.74 21.70
CA LYS A 118 14.46 11.89 21.03
C LYS A 118 14.68 11.63 19.53
N GLU A 119 15.29 10.48 19.18
CA GLU A 119 15.51 10.09 17.80
C GLU A 119 14.19 9.92 17.04
N ALA A 120 13.17 9.36 17.68
CA ALA A 120 11.83 9.21 17.11
C ALA A 120 11.16 10.56 16.86
N GLU A 121 11.35 11.55 17.74
CA GLU A 121 10.84 12.91 17.58
C GLU A 121 11.51 13.62 16.40
N GLU A 122 12.83 13.57 16.31
CA GLU A 122 13.60 14.11 15.17
C GLU A 122 13.16 13.48 13.85
N LYS A 123 13.04 12.15 13.80
CA LYS A 123 12.56 11.41 12.62
C LYS A 123 11.12 11.75 12.27
N ALA A 124 10.24 11.88 13.25
CA ALA A 124 8.84 12.21 13.04
C ALA A 124 8.69 13.64 12.49
N MET A 125 9.49 14.60 12.93
CA MET A 125 9.51 15.96 12.40
C MET A 125 10.00 15.98 10.95
N GLU A 126 11.07 15.25 10.61
CA GLU A 126 11.54 15.06 9.22
C GLU A 126 10.41 14.51 8.32
N LEU A 127 9.68 13.50 8.79
CA LEU A 127 8.58 12.90 8.04
C LEU A 127 7.39 13.85 7.90
N LEU A 128 7.07 14.64 8.93
CA LEU A 128 6.03 15.67 8.84
C LEU A 128 6.41 16.76 7.85
N GLU A 129 7.67 17.15 7.79
CA GLU A 129 8.17 18.10 6.78
C GLU A 129 8.00 17.55 5.37
N ARG A 130 8.39 16.29 5.13
CA ARG A 130 8.22 15.62 3.82
C ARG A 130 6.78 15.57 3.34
N VAL A 131 5.81 15.50 4.25
CA VAL A 131 4.39 15.51 3.91
C VAL A 131 3.73 16.91 4.07
N GLY A 132 4.53 17.97 4.31
CA GLY A 132 4.08 19.36 4.39
C GLY A 132 3.20 19.64 5.60
N LEU A 133 3.50 19.03 6.76
CA LEU A 133 2.68 19.12 7.99
C LEU A 133 3.48 19.49 9.24
N SER A 134 4.66 20.10 9.12
CA SER A 134 5.49 20.47 10.28
C SER A 134 4.74 21.33 11.30
N GLU A 135 3.95 22.30 10.85
CA GLU A 135 3.16 23.18 11.71
C GLU A 135 2.02 22.47 12.44
N TYR A 136 1.61 21.30 11.93
CA TYR A 136 0.52 20.50 12.50
C TYR A 136 1.01 19.40 13.46
N ALA A 137 2.31 19.35 13.79
CA ALA A 137 2.91 18.28 14.59
C ALA A 137 2.16 18.00 15.91
N LYS A 138 1.69 19.05 16.59
CA LYS A 138 0.97 18.96 17.86
C LYS A 138 -0.57 18.90 17.72
N HIS A 139 -1.09 18.84 16.48
CA HIS A 139 -2.54 18.75 16.27
C HIS A 139 -3.03 17.31 16.43
N TYR A 140 -4.15 17.16 17.12
CA TYR A 140 -4.86 15.89 17.22
C TYR A 140 -5.66 15.60 15.93
N PRO A 141 -5.93 14.33 15.61
CA PRO A 141 -6.67 13.97 14.40
C PRO A 141 -7.99 14.73 14.20
N SER A 142 -8.71 15.03 15.28
CA SER A 142 -9.96 15.81 15.24
C SER A 142 -9.80 17.26 14.77
N LYS A 143 -8.57 17.78 14.69
CA LYS A 143 -8.24 19.14 14.24
C LYS A 143 -7.56 19.14 12.86
N LEU A 144 -7.45 17.99 12.23
CA LEU A 144 -6.84 17.80 10.91
C LEU A 144 -7.91 17.50 9.86
N SER A 145 -7.77 18.06 8.65
CA SER A 145 -8.59 17.68 7.50
C SER A 145 -8.35 16.22 7.11
N GLY A 146 -9.23 15.61 6.32
CA GLY A 146 -9.06 14.25 5.82
C GLY A 146 -7.73 14.05 5.10
N GLY A 147 -7.36 14.96 4.20
CA GLY A 147 -6.09 14.93 3.50
C GLY A 147 -4.88 15.08 4.43
N GLN A 148 -4.97 15.92 5.47
CA GLN A 148 -3.93 16.03 6.49
C GLN A 148 -3.80 14.74 7.30
N GLN A 149 -4.91 14.13 7.73
CA GLN A 149 -4.89 12.84 8.43
C GLN A 149 -4.26 11.75 7.58
N GLN A 150 -4.57 11.68 6.29
CA GLN A 150 -3.97 10.70 5.39
C GLN A 150 -2.46 10.93 5.22
N ARG A 151 -2.02 12.18 5.12
CA ARG A 151 -0.60 12.51 5.06
C ARG A 151 0.15 12.11 6.34
N VAL A 152 -0.45 12.30 7.52
CA VAL A 152 0.09 11.77 8.79
C VAL A 152 0.13 10.25 8.79
N ALA A 153 -0.89 9.56 8.25
CA ALA A 153 -0.92 8.10 8.15
C ALA A 153 0.20 7.57 7.22
N ILE A 154 0.50 8.28 6.12
CA ILE A 154 1.63 7.97 5.24
C ILE A 154 2.96 8.15 6.00
N ALA A 155 3.15 9.29 6.67
CA ALA A 155 4.35 9.56 7.48
C ALA A 155 4.54 8.49 8.56
N ARG A 156 3.46 8.08 9.26
CA ARG A 156 3.48 6.99 10.24
C ARG A 156 3.92 5.66 9.64
N ALA A 157 3.42 5.31 8.45
CA ALA A 157 3.83 4.08 7.77
C ALA A 157 5.31 4.10 7.37
N MET A 158 5.86 5.28 7.06
CA MET A 158 7.27 5.46 6.73
C MET A 158 8.20 5.44 7.94
N ALA A 159 7.70 5.67 9.16
CA ALA A 159 8.51 5.84 10.37
C ALA A 159 9.37 4.60 10.71
N MET A 160 8.90 3.41 10.35
CA MET A 160 9.63 2.14 10.51
C MET A 160 10.66 1.87 9.41
N ASN A 161 10.79 2.77 8.42
CA ASN A 161 11.67 2.61 7.26
C ASN A 161 11.41 1.29 6.51
N PRO A 162 10.15 1.02 6.11
CA PRO A 162 9.78 -0.25 5.49
C PRO A 162 10.42 -0.42 4.10
N GLU A 163 10.57 -1.66 3.64
CA GLU A 163 11.04 -1.99 2.30
C GLU A 163 9.92 -2.00 1.26
N ILE A 164 8.69 -2.23 1.70
CA ILE A 164 7.49 -2.17 0.87
C ILE A 164 6.42 -1.33 1.57
N LEU A 165 5.78 -0.44 0.84
CA LEU A 165 4.58 0.28 1.27
C LEU A 165 3.35 -0.22 0.51
N LEU A 166 2.34 -0.63 1.25
CA LEU A 166 1.04 -1.04 0.72
C LEU A 166 0.05 0.11 0.92
N PHE A 167 -0.72 0.44 -0.12
CA PHE A 167 -1.76 1.45 -0.08
C PHE A 167 -3.11 0.82 -0.45
N ASP A 168 -4.06 0.84 0.47
CA ASP A 168 -5.43 0.34 0.26
C ASP A 168 -6.36 1.54 0.04
N GLU A 169 -6.59 1.91 -1.22
CA GLU A 169 -7.44 3.02 -1.66
C GLU A 169 -7.16 4.34 -0.89
N PRO A 170 -5.95 4.88 -0.94
CA PRO A 170 -5.51 5.97 -0.06
C PRO A 170 -6.25 7.30 -0.26
N THR A 171 -7.04 7.44 -1.31
CA THR A 171 -7.77 8.69 -1.65
C THR A 171 -9.29 8.56 -1.58
N SER A 172 -9.84 7.35 -1.45
CA SER A 172 -11.29 7.11 -1.58
C SER A 172 -12.14 7.70 -0.46
N ALA A 173 -11.54 8.04 0.70
CA ALA A 173 -12.21 8.69 1.82
C ALA A 173 -11.96 10.22 1.86
N LEU A 174 -11.43 10.81 0.78
CA LEU A 174 -11.06 12.22 0.72
C LEU A 174 -12.00 13.02 -0.19
N ASP A 175 -12.17 14.28 0.16
CA ASP A 175 -12.79 15.25 -0.74
C ASP A 175 -11.89 15.43 -1.99
N PRO A 176 -12.47 15.66 -3.19
CA PRO A 176 -11.72 15.77 -4.45
C PRO A 176 -10.56 16.79 -4.41
N GLU A 177 -10.73 17.89 -3.68
CA GLU A 177 -9.71 18.93 -3.53
C GLU A 177 -8.44 18.43 -2.80
N MET A 178 -8.59 17.42 -1.92
CA MET A 178 -7.49 16.86 -1.12
C MET A 178 -6.75 15.71 -1.81
N VAL A 179 -7.36 15.10 -2.83
CA VAL A 179 -6.81 13.93 -3.55
C VAL A 179 -5.44 14.26 -4.16
N GLY A 180 -5.33 15.43 -4.80
CA GLY A 180 -4.11 15.85 -5.50
C GLY A 180 -2.88 15.91 -4.59
N GLU A 181 -3.03 16.41 -3.35
CA GLU A 181 -1.94 16.52 -2.38
C GLU A 181 -1.43 15.15 -1.93
N VAL A 182 -2.34 14.21 -1.67
CA VAL A 182 -1.97 12.84 -1.26
C VAL A 182 -1.30 12.10 -2.41
N LEU A 183 -1.84 12.19 -3.64
CA LEU A 183 -1.24 11.58 -4.82
C LEU A 183 0.14 12.15 -5.14
N LYS A 184 0.38 13.44 -4.87
CA LYS A 184 1.71 14.04 -5.01
C LYS A 184 2.73 13.37 -4.08
N ILE A 185 2.39 13.19 -2.81
CA ILE A 185 3.29 12.53 -1.85
C ILE A 185 3.60 11.10 -2.28
N ILE A 186 2.58 10.33 -2.73
CA ILE A 186 2.80 8.96 -3.20
C ILE A 186 3.71 8.96 -4.45
N ARG A 187 3.57 9.93 -5.35
CA ARG A 187 4.46 10.11 -6.51
C ARG A 187 5.89 10.44 -6.08
N ASP A 188 6.07 11.30 -5.08
CA ASP A 188 7.40 11.65 -4.56
C ASP A 188 8.08 10.44 -3.92
N LEU A 189 7.32 9.58 -3.24
CA LEU A 189 7.80 8.28 -2.74
C LEU A 189 8.19 7.33 -3.89
N ALA A 190 7.39 7.27 -4.96
CA ALA A 190 7.72 6.51 -6.16
C ALA A 190 9.06 6.96 -6.76
N ASN A 191 9.24 8.27 -6.92
CA ASN A 191 10.46 8.85 -7.46
C ASN A 191 11.69 8.62 -6.57
N SER A 192 11.51 8.40 -5.27
CA SER A 192 12.59 8.04 -4.35
C SER A 192 13.02 6.56 -4.41
N GLY A 193 12.39 5.75 -5.28
CA GLY A 193 12.69 4.33 -5.45
C GLY A 193 12.01 3.41 -4.42
N MET A 194 10.99 3.89 -3.70
CA MET A 194 10.20 3.08 -2.78
C MET A 194 9.44 1.99 -3.52
N THR A 195 9.54 0.74 -3.05
CA THR A 195 8.70 -0.35 -3.58
C THR A 195 7.29 -0.24 -3.04
N MET A 196 6.28 -0.21 -3.92
CA MET A 196 4.89 0.06 -3.51
C MET A 196 3.88 -0.80 -4.27
N LEU A 197 2.81 -1.21 -3.57
CA LEU A 197 1.60 -1.74 -4.17
C LEU A 197 0.43 -0.85 -3.77
N ILE A 198 -0.33 -0.38 -4.76
CA ILE A 198 -1.34 0.66 -4.58
C ILE A 198 -2.67 0.19 -5.17
N VAL A 199 -3.63 -0.15 -4.32
CA VAL A 199 -5.03 -0.32 -4.76
C VAL A 199 -5.60 1.07 -4.98
N THR A 200 -6.05 1.37 -6.19
CA THR A 200 -6.54 2.70 -6.53
C THR A 200 -7.64 2.69 -7.58
N HIS A 201 -8.51 3.70 -7.52
CA HIS A 201 -9.47 4.04 -8.56
C HIS A 201 -9.02 5.26 -9.40
N GLU A 202 -7.85 5.84 -9.09
CA GLU A 202 -7.26 6.97 -9.79
C GLU A 202 -6.51 6.48 -11.04
N MET A 203 -7.24 6.31 -12.17
CA MET A 203 -6.66 5.73 -13.39
C MET A 203 -5.51 6.56 -13.97
N ASN A 204 -5.60 7.88 -13.91
CA ASN A 204 -4.53 8.78 -14.36
C ASN A 204 -3.27 8.62 -13.49
N PHE A 205 -3.44 8.43 -12.18
CA PHE A 205 -2.33 8.15 -11.29
C PHE A 205 -1.69 6.80 -11.61
N ALA A 206 -2.50 5.72 -11.73
CA ALA A 206 -2.03 4.39 -12.10
C ALA A 206 -1.25 4.42 -13.42
N ARG A 207 -1.74 5.14 -14.45
CA ARG A 207 -1.09 5.27 -15.74
C ARG A 207 0.27 5.96 -15.69
N ASN A 208 0.40 7.03 -14.88
CA ASN A 208 1.54 7.94 -14.95
C ASN A 208 2.61 7.68 -13.88
N VAL A 209 2.29 6.94 -12.83
CA VAL A 209 3.19 6.74 -11.69
C VAL A 209 3.65 5.30 -11.55
N SER A 210 2.80 4.31 -11.88
CA SER A 210 3.20 2.92 -11.77
C SER A 210 4.11 2.47 -12.92
N ASN A 211 4.97 1.49 -12.65
CA ASN A 211 5.74 0.79 -13.69
C ASN A 211 5.11 -0.57 -14.05
N ARG A 212 4.18 -1.07 -13.21
CA ARG A 212 3.38 -2.27 -13.45
C ARG A 212 1.94 -2.03 -13.03
N VAL A 213 1.01 -2.59 -13.77
CA VAL A 213 -0.43 -2.55 -13.45
C VAL A 213 -0.97 -3.97 -13.40
N LEU A 214 -1.78 -4.25 -12.39
CA LEU A 214 -2.52 -5.51 -12.25
C LEU A 214 -4.01 -5.20 -12.39
N PHE A 215 -4.67 -5.83 -13.35
CA PHE A 215 -6.12 -5.86 -13.39
C PHE A 215 -6.64 -7.03 -12.56
N PHE A 216 -7.29 -6.71 -11.46
CA PHE A 216 -7.84 -7.67 -10.53
C PHE A 216 -9.34 -7.81 -10.72
N SER A 217 -9.81 -9.02 -11.00
CA SER A 217 -11.24 -9.31 -11.16
C SER A 217 -11.56 -10.73 -10.72
N GLU A 218 -12.74 -10.91 -10.12
CA GLU A 218 -13.25 -12.22 -9.68
C GLU A 218 -12.31 -13.02 -8.79
N GLY A 219 -11.54 -12.34 -7.96
CA GLY A 219 -10.64 -12.98 -7.01
C GLY A 219 -9.29 -13.41 -7.60
N ASN A 220 -8.93 -12.91 -8.78
CA ASN A 220 -7.66 -13.24 -9.43
C ASN A 220 -7.08 -12.05 -10.22
N ILE A 221 -5.77 -12.10 -10.52
CA ILE A 221 -5.12 -11.21 -11.48
C ILE A 221 -5.46 -11.73 -12.88
N ARG A 222 -6.24 -10.96 -13.63
CA ARG A 222 -6.70 -11.33 -14.98
C ARG A 222 -5.71 -10.88 -16.05
N GLU A 223 -5.11 -9.71 -15.85
CA GLU A 223 -4.09 -9.19 -16.76
C GLU A 223 -3.06 -8.40 -15.96
N GLU A 224 -1.79 -8.52 -16.37
CA GLU A 224 -0.65 -7.82 -15.79
C GLU A 224 0.26 -7.32 -16.92
N GLY A 225 0.80 -6.11 -16.75
CA GLY A 225 1.76 -5.55 -17.72
C GLY A 225 2.16 -4.12 -17.40
N SER A 226 2.78 -3.47 -18.38
CA SER A 226 3.09 -2.05 -18.25
C SER A 226 1.80 -1.21 -18.31
N PRO A 227 1.81 0.02 -17.74
CA PRO A 227 0.66 0.91 -17.88
C PRO A 227 0.25 1.11 -19.34
N LYS A 228 1.21 1.21 -20.26
CA LYS A 228 0.93 1.36 -21.69
C LYS A 228 0.15 0.16 -22.24
N ASP A 229 0.57 -1.05 -21.89
CA ASP A 229 -0.10 -2.27 -22.39
C ASP A 229 -1.54 -2.35 -21.88
N LEU A 230 -1.76 -2.19 -20.58
CA LEU A 230 -3.08 -2.35 -19.98
C LEU A 230 -4.06 -1.23 -20.34
N PHE A 231 -3.60 0.01 -20.45
CA PHE A 231 -4.48 1.15 -20.72
C PHE A 231 -4.70 1.43 -22.21
N GLU A 232 -3.76 1.06 -23.08
CA GLU A 232 -3.84 1.34 -24.51
C GLU A 232 -4.17 0.08 -25.34
N ASN A 233 -3.70 -1.10 -24.91
CA ASN A 233 -3.84 -2.35 -25.61
C ASN A 233 -4.33 -3.49 -24.70
N PRO A 234 -5.43 -3.32 -23.94
CA PRO A 234 -5.96 -4.35 -23.05
C PRO A 234 -6.35 -5.61 -23.84
N LYS A 235 -6.00 -6.79 -23.31
CA LYS A 235 -6.30 -8.10 -23.91
C LYS A 235 -7.53 -8.73 -23.30
N ASP A 236 -7.70 -8.64 -21.98
CA ASP A 236 -8.86 -9.19 -21.26
C ASP A 236 -10.11 -8.34 -21.58
N GLU A 237 -11.20 -8.98 -21.99
CA GLU A 237 -12.46 -8.29 -22.35
C GLU A 237 -13.06 -7.53 -21.16
N ARG A 238 -12.96 -8.09 -19.96
CA ARG A 238 -13.45 -7.40 -18.75
C ARG A 238 -12.61 -6.17 -18.40
N LEU A 239 -11.31 -6.18 -18.71
CA LEU A 239 -10.48 -4.99 -18.58
C LEU A 239 -10.92 -3.91 -19.58
N LYS A 240 -11.25 -4.27 -20.82
CA LYS A 240 -11.78 -3.32 -21.82
C LYS A 240 -13.08 -2.67 -21.33
N ASP A 241 -14.02 -3.48 -20.85
CA ASP A 241 -15.30 -3.02 -20.30
C ASP A 241 -15.08 -2.10 -19.07
N PHE A 242 -14.18 -2.51 -18.16
CA PHE A 242 -13.85 -1.72 -16.97
C PHE A 242 -13.24 -0.36 -17.33
N LEU A 243 -12.30 -0.32 -18.27
CA LEU A 243 -11.68 0.93 -18.73
C LEU A 243 -12.66 1.82 -19.48
N ALA A 244 -13.58 1.25 -20.26
CA ALA A 244 -14.63 2.01 -20.93
C ALA A 244 -15.58 2.69 -19.93
N ALA A 245 -15.93 1.99 -18.84
CA ALA A 245 -16.79 2.53 -17.79
C ALA A 245 -16.11 3.60 -16.90
N THR A 246 -14.77 3.64 -16.84
CA THR A 246 -13.99 4.59 -16.02
C THR A 246 -13.49 5.83 -16.78
N LYS A 247 -13.86 5.99 -18.05
CA LYS A 247 -13.47 7.14 -18.90
C LYS A 247 -14.32 8.41 -18.68
N HIS A 248 -15.11 8.48 -17.59
CA HIS A 248 -15.96 9.65 -17.27
C HIS A 248 -15.38 10.46 -16.13
#